data_d92cdd475573786bf2f76a213da830bb
#
_entry.id   d92cdd475573786bf2f76a213da830bb
#
_cell.length_a   1.000
_cell.length_b   1.000
_cell.length_c   1.000
_cell.angle_alpha   90.00
_cell.angle_beta   90.00
_cell.angle_gamma   90.00
#
_symmetry.space_group_name_H-M   'P 1'
#
loop_
_entity.id
_entity.type
_entity.pdbx_description
1 polymer ?
#
loop_
_entity_poly.entity_id
_entity_poly.type
_entity_poly.pdbx_seq_one_letter_code
_entity_poly.pdbx_strand_id
1 'polypeptide(L)'
;FSSRLNMNLREDKHWAYGAYSFTSGALGQRPWMAFAPVQIDKTAESLRELDREIRQYASGQVPPSGEEVARIQATEIRSLPGAYETGRAVMGTVGGMVRYDRPDDYVFERKARIEALDVDQVKRAAATIDPDKLVWVVVGDLKQTEAAVRALDLGEVRIVDADGQPVTSPASM
;
A
#
# COMPACT_ATOMS: atom_id res chain seq x y z
N PHE A 1 10.18 1.15 -7.29
CA PHE A 1 10.87 2.40 -6.95
C PHE A 1 10.23 3.65 -7.57
N SER A 2 9.57 3.54 -8.70
CA SER A 2 8.90 4.67 -9.39
C SER A 2 7.45 4.88 -8.97
N SER A 3 6.97 4.27 -7.88
CA SER A 3 5.64 4.55 -7.33
C SER A 3 5.58 5.95 -6.72
N ARG A 4 4.40 6.55 -6.66
CA ARG A 4 4.20 7.89 -6.09
C ARG A 4 4.71 8.01 -4.67
N LEU A 5 4.45 7.01 -3.82
CA LEU A 5 4.93 7.00 -2.44
C LEU A 5 6.46 6.99 -2.37
N ASN A 6 7.14 6.21 -3.23
CA ASN A 6 8.60 6.22 -3.29
C ASN A 6 9.14 7.53 -3.85
N MET A 7 8.55 8.05 -4.92
CA MET A 7 8.98 9.34 -5.49
C MET A 7 8.84 10.47 -4.48
N ASN A 8 7.80 10.46 -3.65
CA ASN A 8 7.60 11.44 -2.60
C ASN A 8 8.58 11.21 -1.42
N LEU A 9 8.42 10.09 -0.69
CA LEU A 9 9.09 9.91 0.60
C LEU A 9 10.57 9.55 0.48
N ARG A 10 10.94 8.85 -0.59
CA ARG A 10 12.32 8.41 -0.81
C ARG A 10 13.11 9.37 -1.68
N GLU A 11 12.64 9.63 -2.91
CA GLU A 11 13.43 10.37 -3.90
C GLU A 11 13.41 11.89 -3.67
N ASP A 12 12.25 12.46 -3.33
CA ASP A 12 12.10 13.89 -3.12
C ASP A 12 12.52 14.31 -1.69
N LYS A 13 12.03 13.62 -0.70
CA LYS A 13 12.19 14.02 0.71
C LYS A 13 13.34 13.31 1.43
N HIS A 14 13.80 12.17 0.94
CA HIS A 14 14.85 11.35 1.56
C HIS A 14 14.53 10.92 3.01
N TRP A 15 13.24 10.77 3.35
CA TRP A 15 12.80 10.39 4.69
C TRP A 15 12.64 8.88 4.88
N ALA A 16 12.56 8.12 3.78
CA ALA A 16 12.37 6.68 3.78
C ALA A 16 13.36 5.99 2.84
N TYR A 17 13.74 4.76 3.16
CA TYR A 17 14.45 3.89 2.21
C TYR A 17 13.51 3.37 1.11
N GLY A 18 12.23 3.23 1.42
CA GLY A 18 11.19 2.83 0.47
C GLY A 18 9.81 2.92 1.09
N ALA A 19 8.80 3.04 0.25
CA ALA A 19 7.39 3.03 0.65
C ALA A 19 6.62 2.11 -0.28
N TYR A 20 5.69 1.33 0.28
CA TYR A 20 5.01 0.25 -0.42
C TYR A 20 3.51 0.31 -0.17
N SER A 21 2.72 -0.09 -1.16
CA SER A 21 1.29 -0.38 -0.95
C SER A 21 0.96 -1.74 -1.55
N PHE A 22 0.07 -2.48 -0.91
CA PHE A 22 -0.32 -3.81 -1.35
C PHE A 22 -1.69 -4.20 -0.80
N THR A 23 -2.32 -5.16 -1.45
CA THR A 23 -3.49 -5.87 -0.94
C THR A 23 -3.10 -7.30 -0.60
N SER A 24 -3.46 -7.77 0.58
CA SER A 24 -3.23 -9.18 0.94
C SER A 24 -4.24 -10.08 0.24
N GLY A 25 -3.80 -11.31 -0.13
CA GLY A 25 -4.70 -12.32 -0.64
C GLY A 25 -5.52 -12.96 0.48
N ALA A 26 -6.85 -12.95 0.37
CA ALA A 26 -7.77 -13.63 1.29
C ALA A 26 -9.02 -14.09 0.53
N LEU A 27 -9.75 -15.08 1.08
CA LEU A 27 -11.04 -15.52 0.56
C LEU A 27 -12.18 -14.55 0.89
N GLY A 28 -12.03 -13.78 1.96
CA GLY A 28 -13.00 -12.78 2.40
C GLY A 28 -12.51 -11.37 2.16
N GLN A 29 -12.76 -10.50 3.12
CA GLN A 29 -12.32 -9.11 3.09
C GLN A 29 -10.79 -9.02 3.00
N ARG A 30 -10.29 -8.23 2.06
CA ARG A 30 -8.86 -8.04 1.84
C ARG A 30 -8.45 -6.65 2.29
N PRO A 31 -7.55 -6.52 3.27
CA PRO A 31 -7.02 -5.21 3.63
C PRO A 31 -6.12 -4.69 2.51
N TRP A 32 -6.28 -3.41 2.18
CA TRP A 32 -5.27 -2.64 1.50
C TRP A 32 -4.39 -1.95 2.54
N MET A 33 -3.08 -2.01 2.35
CA MET A 33 -2.12 -1.42 3.29
C MET A 33 -1.09 -0.58 2.54
N ALA A 34 -0.70 0.54 3.14
CA ALA A 34 0.50 1.29 2.79
C ALA A 34 1.48 1.23 3.95
N PHE A 35 2.76 1.07 3.66
CA PHE A 35 3.83 0.90 4.65
C PHE A 35 5.05 1.71 4.24
N ALA A 36 5.60 2.49 5.16
CA ALA A 36 6.81 3.27 4.96
C ALA A 36 7.66 3.29 6.24
N PRO A 37 8.83 2.61 6.25
CA PRO A 37 9.84 2.81 7.29
C PRO A 37 10.52 4.16 7.08
N VAL A 38 10.32 5.08 8.01
CA VAL A 38 10.78 6.47 7.90
C VAL A 38 11.74 6.84 9.03
N GLN A 39 12.48 7.91 8.86
CA GLN A 39 13.28 8.50 9.94
C GLN A 39 12.35 8.93 11.07
N ILE A 40 12.77 8.70 12.33
CA ILE A 40 11.91 8.92 13.49
C ILE A 40 11.48 10.39 13.63
N ASP A 41 12.37 11.32 13.36
CA ASP A 41 12.11 12.77 13.39
C ASP A 41 11.24 13.26 12.23
N LYS A 42 10.92 12.37 11.27
CA LYS A 42 10.05 12.62 10.10
C LYS A 42 8.75 11.85 10.14
N THR A 43 8.43 11.20 11.25
CA THR A 43 7.23 10.37 11.38
C THR A 43 5.94 11.13 11.09
N ALA A 44 5.74 12.28 11.72
CA ALA A 44 4.51 13.05 11.54
C ALA A 44 4.39 13.66 10.13
N GLU A 45 5.47 14.20 9.59
CA GLU A 45 5.49 14.72 8.23
C GLU A 45 5.22 13.62 7.21
N SER A 46 5.77 12.42 7.43
CA SER A 46 5.54 11.26 6.54
C SER A 46 4.09 10.79 6.59
N LEU A 47 3.45 10.78 7.74
CA LEU A 47 2.02 10.47 7.86
C LEU A 47 1.17 11.49 7.08
N ARG A 48 1.48 12.78 7.16
CA ARG A 48 0.79 13.83 6.40
C ARG A 48 0.95 13.63 4.89
N GLU A 49 2.15 13.28 4.44
CA GLU A 49 2.40 13.01 3.03
C GLU A 49 1.67 11.75 2.55
N LEU A 50 1.66 10.68 3.33
CA LEU A 50 0.92 9.46 3.02
C LEU A 50 -0.58 9.74 2.92
N ASP A 51 -1.16 10.44 3.89
CA ASP A 51 -2.58 10.82 3.87
C ASP A 51 -2.90 11.65 2.62
N ARG A 52 -2.08 12.65 2.31
CA ARG A 52 -2.25 13.49 1.12
C ARG A 52 -2.23 12.67 -0.17
N GLU A 53 -1.22 11.82 -0.37
CA GLU A 53 -1.09 11.00 -1.57
C GLU A 53 -2.27 10.04 -1.73
N ILE A 54 -2.68 9.38 -0.64
CA ILE A 54 -3.81 8.45 -0.65
C ILE A 54 -5.11 9.18 -0.99
N ARG A 55 -5.39 10.33 -0.33
CA ARG A 55 -6.60 11.12 -0.59
C ARG A 55 -6.67 11.65 -2.00
N GLN A 56 -5.59 12.21 -2.50
CA GLN A 56 -5.54 12.77 -3.87
C GLN A 56 -5.73 11.67 -4.92
N TYR A 57 -5.18 10.49 -4.69
CA TYR A 57 -5.31 9.36 -5.59
C TYR A 57 -6.72 8.75 -5.54
N ALA A 58 -7.25 8.49 -4.35
CA ALA A 58 -8.57 7.88 -4.14
C ALA A 58 -9.71 8.79 -4.62
N SER A 59 -9.61 10.11 -4.37
CA SER A 59 -10.60 11.09 -4.84
C SER A 59 -10.54 11.35 -6.36
N GLY A 60 -9.47 10.94 -7.02
CA GLY A 60 -9.22 11.25 -8.42
C GLY A 60 -8.81 12.71 -8.66
N GLN A 61 -8.41 13.44 -7.62
CA GLN A 61 -7.82 14.79 -7.75
C GLN A 61 -6.50 14.74 -8.52
N VAL A 62 -5.68 13.72 -8.23
CA VAL A 62 -4.45 13.40 -8.96
C VAL A 62 -4.57 11.95 -9.48
N PRO A 63 -5.31 11.72 -10.57
CA PRO A 63 -5.59 10.38 -11.08
C PRO A 63 -4.33 9.71 -11.63
N PRO A 64 -4.34 8.38 -11.86
CA PRO A 64 -3.25 7.72 -12.56
C PRO A 64 -3.11 8.30 -13.97
N SER A 65 -1.86 8.49 -14.42
CA SER A 65 -1.60 8.89 -15.80
C SER A 65 -1.55 7.68 -16.73
N GLY A 66 -1.75 7.91 -18.03
CA GLY A 66 -1.60 6.86 -19.04
C GLY A 66 -0.18 6.27 -19.06
N GLU A 67 0.85 7.09 -18.77
CA GLU A 67 2.23 6.64 -18.69
C GLU A 67 2.46 5.73 -17.47
N GLU A 68 1.91 6.05 -16.30
CA GLU A 68 1.97 5.19 -15.11
C GLU A 68 1.32 3.83 -15.38
N VAL A 69 0.13 3.83 -15.97
CA VAL A 69 -0.59 2.58 -16.31
C VAL A 69 0.22 1.75 -17.30
N ALA A 70 0.68 2.36 -18.39
CA ALA A 70 1.48 1.66 -19.41
C ALA A 70 2.79 1.09 -18.84
N ARG A 71 3.47 1.82 -17.96
CA ARG A 71 4.68 1.35 -17.29
C ARG A 71 4.40 0.13 -16.41
N ILE A 72 3.34 0.16 -15.61
CA ILE A 72 2.96 -0.97 -14.75
C ILE A 72 2.54 -2.17 -15.59
N GLN A 73 1.74 -1.98 -16.63
CA GLN A 73 1.39 -3.05 -17.58
C GLN A 73 2.62 -3.71 -18.16
N ALA A 74 3.58 -2.91 -18.68
CA ALA A 74 4.81 -3.43 -19.24
C ALA A 74 5.64 -4.21 -18.21
N THR A 75 5.72 -3.73 -16.97
CA THR A 75 6.43 -4.41 -15.88
C THR A 75 5.78 -5.74 -15.55
N GLU A 76 4.47 -5.76 -15.34
CA GLU A 76 3.71 -6.97 -15.01
C GLU A 76 3.80 -8.02 -16.12
N ILE A 77 3.63 -7.62 -17.38
CA ILE A 77 3.69 -8.53 -18.53
C ILE A 77 5.09 -9.11 -18.71
N ARG A 78 6.14 -8.28 -18.60
CA ARG A 78 7.53 -8.73 -18.74
C ARG A 78 7.98 -9.64 -17.59
N SER A 79 7.36 -9.54 -16.43
CA SER A 79 7.65 -10.41 -15.29
C SER A 79 6.99 -11.80 -15.37
N LEU A 80 5.98 -11.97 -16.26
CA LEU A 80 5.22 -13.21 -16.34
C LEU A 80 6.09 -14.46 -16.62
N PRO A 81 7.09 -14.45 -17.54
CA PRO A 81 7.93 -15.63 -17.74
C PRO A 81 8.63 -16.06 -16.46
N GLY A 82 9.27 -15.12 -15.74
CA GLY A 82 9.96 -15.40 -14.47
C GLY A 82 9.05 -15.92 -13.35
N ALA A 83 7.76 -15.61 -13.41
CA ALA A 83 6.78 -16.12 -12.45
C ALA A 83 6.54 -17.65 -12.53
N TYR A 84 7.08 -18.33 -13.54
CA TYR A 84 6.89 -19.77 -13.76
C TYR A 84 8.21 -20.54 -13.92
N GLU A 85 9.35 -19.92 -13.65
CA GLU A 85 10.67 -20.55 -13.84
C GLU A 85 10.99 -21.64 -12.80
N THR A 86 10.35 -21.64 -11.65
CA THR A 86 10.63 -22.59 -10.57
C THR A 86 9.41 -23.42 -10.22
N GLY A 87 9.63 -24.70 -9.81
CA GLY A 87 8.54 -25.54 -9.31
C GLY A 87 7.78 -24.91 -8.13
N ARG A 88 8.45 -24.15 -7.26
CA ARG A 88 7.80 -23.41 -6.17
C ARG A 88 6.84 -22.33 -6.70
N ALA A 89 7.24 -21.60 -7.73
CA ALA A 89 6.40 -20.57 -8.34
C ALA A 89 5.17 -21.18 -9.01
N VAL A 90 5.35 -22.28 -9.75
CA VAL A 90 4.24 -23.02 -10.36
C VAL A 90 3.29 -23.56 -9.29
N MET A 91 3.79 -24.19 -8.24
CA MET A 91 2.98 -24.67 -7.11
C MET A 91 2.21 -23.55 -6.42
N GLY A 92 2.84 -22.37 -6.25
CA GLY A 92 2.18 -21.19 -5.69
C GLY A 92 1.03 -20.71 -6.57
N THR A 93 1.21 -20.73 -7.89
CA THR A 93 0.16 -20.35 -8.85
C THR A 93 -1.00 -21.34 -8.82
N VAL A 94 -0.72 -22.63 -8.93
CA VAL A 94 -1.76 -23.70 -8.87
C VAL A 94 -2.49 -23.67 -7.53
N GLY A 95 -1.75 -23.57 -6.43
CA GLY A 95 -2.33 -23.43 -5.08
C GLY A 95 -3.22 -22.19 -4.94
N GLY A 96 -2.84 -21.09 -5.58
CA GLY A 96 -3.66 -19.88 -5.66
C GLY A 96 -4.94 -20.08 -6.50
N MET A 97 -4.86 -20.80 -7.61
CA MET A 97 -6.03 -21.11 -8.43
C MET A 97 -7.03 -21.96 -7.64
N VAL A 98 -6.57 -23.02 -6.99
CA VAL A 98 -7.41 -23.88 -6.15
C VAL A 98 -7.99 -23.09 -4.97
N ARG A 99 -7.17 -22.33 -4.27
CA ARG A 99 -7.59 -21.56 -3.07
C ARG A 99 -8.66 -20.53 -3.37
N TYR A 100 -8.59 -19.87 -4.54
CA TYR A 100 -9.47 -18.76 -4.89
C TYR A 100 -10.51 -19.14 -5.96
N ASP A 101 -10.69 -20.43 -6.21
CA ASP A 101 -11.62 -20.97 -7.21
C ASP A 101 -11.48 -20.26 -8.57
N ARG A 102 -10.25 -20.16 -9.06
CA ARG A 102 -9.95 -19.55 -10.37
C ARG A 102 -10.04 -20.58 -11.47
N PRO A 103 -10.51 -20.19 -12.66
CA PRO A 103 -10.62 -21.12 -13.79
C PRO A 103 -9.24 -21.61 -14.24
N ASP A 104 -9.21 -22.78 -14.90
CA ASP A 104 -7.98 -23.44 -15.33
C ASP A 104 -7.17 -22.63 -16.36
N ASP A 105 -7.83 -21.75 -17.10
CA ASP A 105 -7.22 -20.83 -18.07
C ASP A 105 -6.76 -19.49 -17.47
N TYR A 106 -6.94 -19.29 -16.16
CA TYR A 106 -6.59 -18.04 -15.46
C TYR A 106 -5.20 -17.50 -15.80
N VAL A 107 -4.21 -18.42 -15.90
CA VAL A 107 -2.81 -18.06 -16.21
C VAL A 107 -2.68 -17.52 -17.62
N PHE A 108 -3.36 -18.14 -18.59
CA PHE A 108 -3.31 -17.76 -20.00
C PHE A 108 -4.01 -16.41 -20.25
N GLU A 109 -5.11 -16.15 -19.53
CA GLU A 109 -5.84 -14.89 -19.65
C GLU A 109 -5.16 -13.72 -18.91
N ARG A 110 -4.25 -13.99 -17.97
CA ARG A 110 -3.65 -12.96 -17.13
C ARG A 110 -3.00 -11.83 -17.94
N LYS A 111 -2.27 -12.18 -19.01
CA LYS A 111 -1.64 -11.19 -19.90
C LYS A 111 -2.68 -10.28 -20.55
N ALA A 112 -3.68 -10.87 -21.18
CA ALA A 112 -4.74 -10.12 -21.85
C ALA A 112 -5.53 -9.23 -20.88
N ARG A 113 -5.80 -9.69 -19.66
CA ARG A 113 -6.43 -8.90 -18.61
C ARG A 113 -5.60 -7.70 -18.19
N ILE A 114 -4.27 -7.85 -18.08
CA ILE A 114 -3.36 -6.74 -17.76
C ILE A 114 -3.33 -5.73 -18.93
N GLU A 115 -3.22 -6.21 -20.17
CA GLU A 115 -3.21 -5.36 -21.37
C GLU A 115 -4.50 -4.56 -21.55
N ALA A 116 -5.62 -5.12 -21.12
CA ALA A 116 -6.94 -4.47 -21.21
C ALA A 116 -7.19 -3.37 -20.16
N LEU A 117 -6.34 -3.26 -19.13
CA LEU A 117 -6.51 -2.23 -18.11
C LEU A 117 -6.29 -0.84 -18.69
N ASP A 118 -7.22 0.07 -18.44
CA ASP A 118 -7.12 1.47 -18.79
C ASP A 118 -7.07 2.38 -17.55
N VAL A 119 -6.81 3.66 -17.76
CA VAL A 119 -6.74 4.69 -16.70
C VAL A 119 -8.05 4.76 -15.91
N ASP A 120 -9.20 4.68 -16.60
CA ASP A 120 -10.50 4.80 -15.95
C ASP A 120 -10.82 3.60 -15.06
N GLN A 121 -10.41 2.39 -15.45
CA GLN A 121 -10.54 1.20 -14.63
C GLN A 121 -9.68 1.30 -13.37
N VAL A 122 -8.42 1.75 -13.50
CA VAL A 122 -7.53 1.96 -12.36
C VAL A 122 -8.07 3.05 -11.44
N LYS A 123 -8.59 4.15 -11.99
CA LYS A 123 -9.23 5.23 -11.23
C LYS A 123 -10.46 4.73 -10.46
N ARG A 124 -11.34 3.93 -11.09
CA ARG A 124 -12.49 3.32 -10.40
C ARG A 124 -12.06 2.38 -9.27
N ALA A 125 -10.99 1.60 -9.48
CA ALA A 125 -10.44 0.75 -8.42
C ALA A 125 -9.86 1.58 -7.26
N ALA A 126 -9.14 2.67 -7.55
CA ALA A 126 -8.61 3.57 -6.53
C ALA A 126 -9.70 4.19 -5.65
N ALA A 127 -10.85 4.54 -6.23
CA ALA A 127 -11.99 5.10 -5.51
C ALA A 127 -12.63 4.13 -4.50
N THR A 128 -12.23 2.86 -4.48
CA THR A 128 -12.66 1.91 -3.43
C THR A 128 -11.89 2.09 -2.12
N ILE A 129 -10.77 2.80 -2.13
CA ILE A 129 -10.04 3.19 -0.93
C ILE A 129 -10.79 4.36 -0.30
N ASP A 130 -11.26 4.18 0.93
CA ASP A 130 -11.92 5.23 1.71
C ASP A 130 -10.88 5.85 2.68
N PRO A 131 -10.35 7.04 2.40
CA PRO A 131 -9.32 7.64 3.24
C PRO A 131 -9.82 8.02 4.64
N ASP A 132 -11.13 8.18 4.82
CA ASP A 132 -11.72 8.53 6.12
C ASP A 132 -11.90 7.31 7.04
N LYS A 133 -11.66 6.11 6.51
CA LYS A 133 -11.69 4.85 7.27
C LYS A 133 -10.32 4.20 7.44
N LEU A 134 -9.25 4.93 7.19
CA LEU A 134 -7.90 4.42 7.40
C LEU A 134 -7.61 4.26 8.90
N VAL A 135 -6.92 3.17 9.22
CA VAL A 135 -6.31 2.96 10.54
C VAL A 135 -4.81 3.21 10.39
N TRP A 136 -4.32 4.19 11.12
CA TRP A 136 -2.90 4.52 11.16
C TRP A 136 -2.21 3.72 12.27
N VAL A 137 -1.16 2.97 11.93
CA VAL A 137 -0.34 2.26 12.90
C VAL A 137 1.06 2.85 12.86
N VAL A 138 1.50 3.43 13.97
CA VAL A 138 2.82 4.04 14.12
C VAL A 138 3.63 3.22 15.12
N VAL A 139 4.81 2.78 14.70
CA VAL A 139 5.76 2.04 15.55
C VAL A 139 7.05 2.84 15.66
N GLY A 140 7.44 3.19 16.88
CA GLY A 140 8.64 4.00 17.13
C GLY A 140 8.80 4.39 18.58
N ASP A 141 9.77 5.24 18.87
CA ASP A 141 9.95 5.81 20.20
C ASP A 141 8.81 6.81 20.50
N LEU A 142 7.93 6.41 21.40
CA LEU A 142 6.75 7.18 21.78
C LEU A 142 7.11 8.60 22.27
N LYS A 143 8.20 8.75 23.02
CA LYS A 143 8.62 10.05 23.56
C LYS A 143 8.97 11.06 22.46
N GLN A 144 9.44 10.57 21.31
CA GLN A 144 9.81 11.41 20.19
C GLN A 144 8.65 11.66 19.20
N THR A 145 7.69 10.74 19.11
CA THR A 145 6.69 10.76 18.04
C THR A 145 5.30 11.17 18.51
N GLU A 146 4.90 10.87 19.76
CA GLU A 146 3.51 11.00 20.22
C GLU A 146 2.92 12.39 20.02
N ALA A 147 3.62 13.42 20.49
CA ALA A 147 3.10 14.79 20.45
C ALA A 147 2.86 15.27 19.01
N ALA A 148 3.80 14.99 18.11
CA ALA A 148 3.71 15.37 16.71
C ALA A 148 2.62 14.57 15.96
N VAL A 149 2.45 13.29 16.27
CA VAL A 149 1.39 12.44 15.68
C VAL A 149 0.01 12.90 16.13
N ARG A 150 -0.17 13.19 17.44
CA ARG A 150 -1.44 13.75 17.95
C ARG A 150 -1.81 15.08 17.31
N ALA A 151 -0.82 15.92 17.03
CA ALA A 151 -1.04 17.23 16.40
C ALA A 151 -1.50 17.14 14.93
N LEU A 152 -1.46 15.96 14.30
CA LEU A 152 -1.98 15.76 12.95
C LEU A 152 -3.52 15.67 12.88
N ASP A 153 -4.17 15.38 14.02
CA ASP A 153 -5.63 15.23 14.13
C ASP A 153 -6.23 14.23 13.11
N LEU A 154 -5.51 13.13 12.90
CA LEU A 154 -5.94 12.05 11.98
C LEU A 154 -6.95 11.08 12.64
N GLY A 155 -7.31 11.31 13.90
CA GLY A 155 -8.23 10.51 14.69
C GLY A 155 -7.78 10.27 16.12
N GLU A 156 -8.51 9.42 16.85
CA GLU A 156 -8.17 9.05 18.23
C GLU A 156 -6.86 8.27 18.28
N VAL A 157 -5.89 8.76 19.06
CA VAL A 157 -4.61 8.08 19.26
C VAL A 157 -4.68 7.17 20.48
N ARG A 158 -4.55 5.88 20.26
CA ARG A 158 -4.46 4.83 21.28
C ARG A 158 -3.04 4.28 21.33
N ILE A 159 -2.48 4.22 22.52
CA ILE A 159 -1.16 3.64 22.76
C ILE A 159 -1.36 2.20 23.20
N VAL A 160 -0.66 1.28 22.51
CA VAL A 160 -0.71 -0.15 22.80
C VAL A 160 0.71 -0.72 22.87
N ASP A 161 0.87 -1.79 23.63
CA ASP A 161 2.11 -2.56 23.66
C ASP A 161 2.23 -3.51 22.44
N ALA A 162 3.29 -4.34 22.43
CA ALA A 162 3.55 -5.31 21.36
C ALA A 162 2.46 -6.39 21.24
N ASP A 163 1.71 -6.64 22.31
CA ASP A 163 0.60 -7.59 22.35
C ASP A 163 -0.75 -6.93 22.05
N GLY A 164 -0.75 -5.62 21.71
CA GLY A 164 -1.94 -4.85 21.40
C GLY A 164 -2.75 -4.42 22.63
N GLN A 165 -2.19 -4.52 23.84
CA GLN A 165 -2.88 -4.12 25.06
C GLN A 165 -2.70 -2.61 25.30
N PRO A 166 -3.76 -1.90 25.71
CA PRO A 166 -3.65 -0.48 26.02
C PRO A 166 -2.63 -0.20 27.12
N VAL A 167 -1.78 0.80 26.91
CA VAL A 167 -0.82 1.29 27.88
C VAL A 167 -1.03 2.77 28.14
N THR A 168 -0.69 3.23 29.37
CA THR A 168 -0.78 4.64 29.72
C THR A 168 0.37 5.39 29.07
N SER A 169 0.08 6.54 28.44
CA SER A 169 1.12 7.40 27.86
C SER A 169 2.09 7.92 28.94
N PRO A 170 3.41 7.89 28.70
CA PRO A 170 4.38 8.55 29.56
C PRO A 170 4.16 10.05 29.72
N ALA A 171 3.49 10.70 28.77
CA ALA A 171 3.17 12.13 28.81
C ALA A 171 2.03 12.48 29.79
N SER A 172 1.34 11.48 30.34
CA SER A 172 0.26 11.65 31.34
C SER A 172 0.71 11.44 32.80
N MET A 173 2.01 11.27 33.04
CA MET A 173 2.67 11.27 34.36
C MET A 173 3.49 12.54 34.52
#